data_873c0b948129cbf313b8acc96ebbe5ff
#
_entry.id   873c0b948129cbf313b8acc96ebbe5ff
#
_cell.length_a   1.000
_cell.length_b   1.000
_cell.length_c   1.000
_cell.angle_alpha   90.00
_cell.angle_beta   90.00
_cell.angle_gamma   90.00
#
_symmetry.space_group_name_H-M   'P 1'
#
loop_
_entity.id
_entity.type
_entity.pdbx_description
1 polymer ?
#
loop_
_entity_poly.entity_id
_entity_poly.type
_entity_poly.pdbx_seq_one_letter_code
_entity_poly.pdbx_strand_id
1 'polypeptide(L)'
;MINIKPAKKSELLKLMEIDKSIIDYSASVEDFRNYFYEDNIKIWKISTRKIIGFVVFYHVKDEIEIIQIGITKLCRRKKYGSLIINKIKKLNGIRKIFLEVSVQNRQAINFYFKNGFKKTGIRKAYYKVNKQRIDALRLLFEF
;
A
#
# COMPACT_ATOMS: atom_id res chain seq x y z
N MET A 1 18.66 5.31 10.88
CA MET A 1 17.42 5.32 11.69
C MET A 1 16.21 5.36 10.77
N ILE A 2 15.23 4.51 11.01
CA ILE A 2 14.04 4.39 10.19
C ILE A 2 12.90 5.21 10.81
N ASN A 3 12.25 6.04 10.00
CA ASN A 3 11.07 6.81 10.40
C ASN A 3 9.90 6.48 9.51
N ILE A 4 8.74 6.30 10.11
CA ILE A 4 7.46 6.19 9.40
C ILE A 4 6.58 7.32 9.92
N LYS A 5 6.24 8.27 9.04
CA LYS A 5 5.52 9.49 9.39
C LYS A 5 4.53 9.87 8.30
N PRO A 6 3.52 10.69 8.61
CA PRO A 6 2.69 11.26 7.56
C PRO A 6 3.54 11.98 6.51
N ALA A 7 3.22 11.72 5.25
CA ALA A 7 3.87 12.40 4.14
C ALA A 7 3.33 13.82 3.99
N LYS A 8 4.17 14.73 3.52
CA LYS A 8 3.79 16.11 3.23
C LYS A 8 3.41 16.25 1.76
N LYS A 9 2.53 17.18 1.47
CA LYS A 9 2.13 17.48 0.10
C LYS A 9 3.31 17.85 -0.79
N SER A 10 4.31 18.54 -0.21
CA SER A 10 5.55 18.90 -0.91
C SER A 10 6.38 17.69 -1.34
N GLU A 11 6.08 16.51 -0.80
CA GLU A 11 6.81 15.27 -1.09
C GLU A 11 6.13 14.42 -2.18
N LEU A 12 5.03 14.92 -2.75
CA LEU A 12 4.23 14.22 -3.75
C LEU A 12 5.06 13.66 -4.92
N LEU A 13 5.94 14.47 -5.49
CA LEU A 13 6.75 14.07 -6.64
C LEU A 13 7.68 12.90 -6.29
N LYS A 14 8.22 12.91 -5.06
CA LYS A 14 9.10 11.83 -4.61
C LYS A 14 8.31 10.53 -4.43
N LEU A 15 7.11 10.59 -3.88
CA LEU A 15 6.25 9.41 -3.73
C LEU A 15 5.87 8.84 -5.09
N MET A 16 5.58 9.70 -6.05
CA MET A 16 5.27 9.27 -7.41
C MET A 16 6.43 8.60 -8.11
N GLU A 17 7.65 9.12 -7.88
CA GLU A 17 8.86 8.52 -8.41
C GLU A 17 9.04 7.08 -7.90
N ILE A 18 8.76 6.84 -6.61
CA ILE A 18 8.78 5.51 -6.02
C ILE A 18 7.68 4.64 -6.62
N ASP A 19 6.48 5.20 -6.77
CA ASP A 19 5.34 4.48 -7.35
C ASP A 19 5.62 4.00 -8.76
N LYS A 20 6.24 4.83 -9.59
CA LYS A 20 6.62 4.46 -10.96
C LYS A 20 7.62 3.32 -11.04
N SER A 21 8.39 3.10 -9.97
CA SER A 21 9.34 1.99 -9.92
C SER A 21 8.66 0.66 -9.63
N ILE A 22 7.37 0.71 -9.26
CA ILE A 22 6.55 -0.47 -8.99
C ILE A 22 5.79 -0.78 -10.29
N ILE A 23 6.00 -1.95 -10.81
CA ILE A 23 5.45 -2.36 -12.10
C ILE A 23 3.92 -2.40 -12.06
N ASP A 24 3.29 -1.96 -13.13
CA ASP A 24 1.96 -2.30 -13.62
C ASP A 24 0.76 -1.47 -13.13
N TYR A 25 0.72 -0.91 -11.91
CA TYR A 25 -0.49 -0.30 -11.38
C TYR A 25 -0.21 1.03 -10.68
N SER A 26 0.69 1.83 -11.23
CA SER A 26 1.04 3.11 -10.62
C SER A 26 -0.14 4.09 -10.67
N ALA A 27 -0.34 4.78 -9.58
CA ALA A 27 -1.33 5.84 -9.51
C ALA A 27 -0.91 7.02 -10.36
N SER A 28 -1.87 7.74 -10.94
CA SER A 28 -1.60 8.96 -11.65
C SER A 28 -1.22 10.10 -10.70
N VAL A 29 -0.68 11.19 -11.26
CA VAL A 29 -0.42 12.43 -10.49
C VAL A 29 -1.69 12.92 -9.80
N GLU A 30 -2.80 12.86 -10.54
CA GLU A 30 -4.09 13.30 -10.04
C GLU A 30 -4.56 12.43 -8.87
N ASP A 31 -4.36 11.11 -8.94
CA ASP A 31 -4.71 10.21 -7.85
C ASP A 31 -3.96 10.56 -6.57
N PHE A 32 -2.65 10.80 -6.66
CA PHE A 32 -1.85 11.18 -5.49
C PHE A 32 -2.28 12.54 -4.93
N ARG A 33 -2.59 13.51 -5.79
CA ARG A 33 -3.11 14.80 -5.32
C ARG A 33 -4.42 14.63 -4.57
N ASN A 34 -5.34 13.83 -5.13
CA ASN A 34 -6.64 13.58 -4.52
C ASN A 34 -6.50 12.91 -3.16
N TYR A 35 -5.54 11.99 -2.99
CA TYR A 35 -5.29 11.34 -1.71
C TYR A 35 -4.99 12.36 -0.59
N PHE A 36 -4.27 13.42 -0.89
CA PHE A 36 -3.95 14.44 0.12
C PHE A 36 -5.16 15.27 0.55
N TYR A 37 -6.20 15.32 -0.26
CA TYR A 37 -7.41 16.11 0.04
C TYR A 37 -8.55 15.28 0.65
N GLU A 38 -8.43 13.98 0.69
CA GLU A 38 -9.44 13.10 1.27
C GLU A 38 -9.18 12.89 2.77
N ASP A 39 -10.18 13.23 3.61
CA ASP A 39 -10.03 13.17 5.07
C ASP A 39 -9.73 11.77 5.58
N ASN A 40 -10.33 10.75 4.96
CA ASN A 40 -10.18 9.37 5.42
C ASN A 40 -8.96 8.66 4.82
N ILE A 41 -8.26 9.30 3.88
CA ILE A 41 -7.04 8.74 3.29
C ILE A 41 -5.83 9.26 4.05
N LYS A 42 -4.98 8.34 4.47
CA LYS A 42 -3.70 8.62 5.10
C LYS A 42 -2.58 8.19 4.18
N ILE A 43 -1.55 9.01 4.11
CA ILE A 43 -0.32 8.70 3.38
C ILE A 43 0.82 8.78 4.36
N TRP A 44 1.51 7.68 4.57
CA TRP A 44 2.74 7.64 5.38
C TRP A 44 3.93 7.39 4.48
N LYS A 45 5.02 8.06 4.78
CA LYS A 45 6.32 7.77 4.15
C LYS A 45 7.18 6.97 5.11
N ILE A 46 8.06 6.15 4.56
CA ILE A 46 9.12 5.51 5.32
C ILE A 46 10.45 6.08 4.81
N SER A 47 11.29 6.51 5.73
CA SER A 47 12.54 7.19 5.43
C SER A 47 13.68 6.65 6.27
N THR A 48 14.86 6.63 5.66
CA THR A 48 16.14 6.52 6.36
C THR A 48 16.80 7.90 6.28
N ARG A 49 17.79 8.11 5.43
CA ARG A 49 18.29 9.44 5.11
C ARG A 49 17.41 10.15 4.08
N LYS A 50 16.71 9.36 3.28
CA LYS A 50 15.78 9.81 2.26
C LYS A 50 14.52 8.96 2.30
N ILE A 51 13.47 9.39 1.61
CA ILE A 51 12.25 8.62 1.50
C ILE A 51 12.54 7.38 0.65
N ILE A 52 12.25 6.21 1.20
CA ILE A 52 12.46 4.91 0.54
C ILE A 52 11.16 4.16 0.26
N GLY A 53 10.05 4.67 0.73
CA GLY A 53 8.78 4.02 0.51
C GLY A 53 7.62 4.82 1.07
N PHE A 54 6.42 4.28 0.85
CA PHE A 54 5.19 4.92 1.30
C PHE A 54 4.07 3.88 1.40
N VAL A 55 3.00 4.27 2.08
CA VAL A 55 1.74 3.56 2.08
C VAL A 55 0.60 4.57 1.99
N VAL A 56 -0.42 4.22 1.21
CA VAL A 56 -1.68 4.95 1.12
C VAL A 56 -2.77 4.02 1.64
N PHE A 57 -3.55 4.48 2.60
CA PHE A 57 -4.63 3.68 3.13
C PHE A 57 -5.84 4.51 3.54
N TYR A 58 -7.02 3.90 3.39
CA TYR A 58 -8.26 4.41 3.95
C TYR A 58 -8.38 3.97 5.40
N HIS A 59 -8.79 4.89 6.25
CA HIS A 59 -9.05 4.59 7.65
C HIS A 59 -10.45 5.10 7.99
N VAL A 60 -11.40 4.19 8.11
CA VAL A 60 -12.78 4.51 8.45
C VAL A 60 -13.21 3.65 9.64
N LYS A 61 -13.52 4.30 10.77
CA LYS A 61 -13.88 3.63 12.02
C LYS A 61 -12.81 2.62 12.46
N ASP A 62 -13.14 1.34 12.52
CA ASP A 62 -12.26 0.27 12.96
C ASP A 62 -11.65 -0.54 11.81
N GLU A 63 -11.82 -0.04 10.57
CA GLU A 63 -11.34 -0.74 9.38
C GLU A 63 -10.32 0.09 8.61
N ILE A 64 -9.33 -0.61 8.05
CA ILE A 64 -8.34 -0.03 7.16
C ILE A 64 -8.34 -0.76 5.84
N GLU A 65 -8.36 -0.01 4.75
CA GLU A 65 -8.10 -0.55 3.41
C GLU A 65 -6.75 -0.03 2.92
N ILE A 66 -5.82 -0.94 2.67
CA ILE A 66 -4.55 -0.54 2.05
C ILE A 66 -4.80 -0.35 0.56
N ILE A 67 -4.61 0.88 0.09
CA ILE A 67 -4.79 1.23 -1.32
C ILE A 67 -3.52 0.90 -2.08
N GLN A 68 -2.37 1.28 -1.52
CA GLN A 68 -1.10 1.12 -2.19
C GLN A 68 0.05 1.13 -1.19
N ILE A 69 1.05 0.29 -1.43
CA ILE A 69 2.28 0.28 -0.66
C ILE A 69 3.44 0.13 -1.65
N GLY A 70 4.49 0.90 -1.45
CA GLY A 70 5.65 0.86 -2.32
C GLY A 70 6.94 1.07 -1.56
N ILE A 71 7.94 0.28 -1.93
CA ILE A 71 9.31 0.41 -1.42
C ILE A 71 10.24 0.49 -2.63
N THR A 72 11.20 1.40 -2.60
CA THR A 72 12.18 1.51 -3.70
C THR A 72 12.86 0.16 -3.91
N LYS A 73 13.15 -0.15 -5.16
CA LYS A 73 13.71 -1.44 -5.54
C LYS A 73 14.97 -1.82 -4.75
N LEU A 74 15.86 -0.86 -4.53
CA LEU A 74 17.11 -1.08 -3.78
C LEU A 74 16.90 -1.39 -2.30
N CYS A 75 15.75 -1.01 -1.76
CA CYS A 75 15.43 -1.18 -0.35
C CYS A 75 14.46 -2.34 -0.08
N ARG A 76 14.10 -3.11 -1.11
CA ARG A 76 13.23 -4.27 -0.95
C ARG A 76 13.95 -5.41 -0.25
N ARG A 77 13.16 -6.34 0.31
CA ARG A 77 13.64 -7.53 1.04
C ARG A 77 14.41 -7.20 2.32
N LYS A 78 14.26 -5.98 2.84
CA LYS A 78 14.85 -5.53 4.12
C LYS A 78 13.79 -5.35 5.19
N LYS A 79 12.60 -5.93 5.00
CA LYS A 79 11.48 -5.90 5.95
C LYS A 79 10.85 -4.53 6.18
N TYR A 80 11.13 -3.53 5.34
CA TYR A 80 10.53 -2.20 5.50
C TYR A 80 9.02 -2.22 5.30
N GLY A 81 8.53 -2.99 4.33
CA GLY A 81 7.09 -3.17 4.15
C GLY A 81 6.40 -3.74 5.38
N SER A 82 7.02 -4.74 6.02
CA SER A 82 6.50 -5.32 7.25
C SER A 82 6.49 -4.33 8.41
N LEU A 83 7.46 -3.43 8.49
CA LEU A 83 7.45 -2.35 9.48
C LEU A 83 6.24 -1.43 9.29
N ILE A 84 5.91 -1.10 8.04
CA ILE A 84 4.72 -0.29 7.72
C ILE A 84 3.46 -1.03 8.16
N ILE A 85 3.30 -2.28 7.78
CA ILE A 85 2.13 -3.09 8.14
C ILE A 85 2.00 -3.18 9.67
N ASN A 86 3.10 -3.44 10.37
CA ASN A 86 3.08 -3.53 11.83
C ASN A 86 2.67 -2.21 12.49
N LYS A 87 3.09 -1.09 11.92
CA LYS A 87 2.67 0.22 12.42
C LYS A 87 1.17 0.45 12.23
N ILE A 88 0.64 0.06 11.07
CA ILE A 88 -0.81 0.14 10.82
C ILE A 88 -1.58 -0.74 11.81
N LYS A 89 -1.10 -1.95 12.07
CA LYS A 89 -1.73 -2.88 13.04
C LYS A 89 -1.80 -2.31 14.45
N LYS A 90 -0.90 -1.39 14.78
CA LYS A 90 -0.85 -0.76 16.12
C LYS A 90 -1.76 0.45 16.25
N LEU A 91 -2.43 0.87 15.20
CA LEU A 91 -3.40 1.96 15.29
C LEU A 91 -4.53 1.56 16.23
N ASN A 92 -4.91 2.52 17.11
CA ASN A 92 -5.88 2.26 18.14
C ASN A 92 -7.26 1.95 17.57
N GLY A 93 -7.90 0.91 18.07
CA GLY A 93 -9.26 0.56 17.71
C GLY A 93 -9.45 -0.15 16.38
N ILE A 94 -8.38 -0.55 15.71
CA ILE A 94 -8.47 -1.25 14.43
C ILE A 94 -8.84 -2.71 14.65
N ARG A 95 -9.81 -3.20 13.88
CA ARG A 95 -10.26 -4.60 13.92
C ARG A 95 -9.90 -5.37 12.66
N LYS A 96 -9.89 -4.69 11.50
CA LYS A 96 -9.63 -5.32 10.20
C LYS A 96 -8.73 -4.46 9.35
N ILE A 97 -7.86 -5.12 8.58
CA ILE A 97 -7.09 -4.50 7.50
C ILE A 97 -7.34 -5.35 6.27
N PHE A 98 -7.79 -4.75 5.18
CA PHE A 98 -8.05 -5.48 3.94
C PHE A 98 -7.44 -4.76 2.75
N LEU A 99 -7.33 -5.49 1.64
CA LEU A 99 -6.77 -4.97 0.41
C LEU A 99 -7.16 -5.85 -0.78
N GLU A 100 -6.93 -5.31 -1.95
CA GLU A 100 -7.01 -6.06 -3.19
C GLU A 100 -5.66 -6.00 -3.89
N VAL A 101 -5.21 -7.11 -4.43
CA VAL A 101 -3.93 -7.22 -5.13
C VAL A 101 -4.10 -8.07 -6.39
N SER A 102 -3.42 -7.70 -7.47
CA SER A 102 -3.46 -8.50 -8.70
C SER A 102 -3.04 -9.95 -8.42
N VAL A 103 -3.79 -10.91 -8.97
CA VAL A 103 -3.44 -12.34 -8.86
C VAL A 103 -2.07 -12.64 -9.48
N GLN A 104 -1.57 -11.78 -10.37
CA GLN A 104 -0.26 -11.93 -10.99
C GLN A 104 0.88 -11.41 -10.13
N ASN A 105 0.58 -10.60 -9.13
CA ASN A 105 1.59 -10.02 -8.25
C ASN A 105 1.95 -10.97 -7.11
N ARG A 106 2.65 -12.06 -7.44
CA ARG A 106 2.99 -13.11 -6.48
C ARG A 106 3.86 -12.61 -5.35
N GLN A 107 4.76 -11.69 -5.64
CA GLN A 107 5.65 -11.12 -4.63
C GLN A 107 4.85 -10.39 -3.54
N ALA A 108 3.90 -9.57 -3.94
CA ALA A 108 3.03 -8.86 -3.00
C ALA A 108 2.14 -9.83 -2.23
N ILE A 109 1.55 -10.81 -2.92
CA ILE A 109 0.70 -11.82 -2.27
C ILE A 109 1.47 -12.57 -1.18
N ASN A 110 2.68 -13.03 -1.49
CA ASN A 110 3.52 -13.72 -0.50
C ASN A 110 3.87 -12.81 0.67
N PHE A 111 4.17 -11.54 0.38
CA PHE A 111 4.44 -10.55 1.41
C PHE A 111 3.24 -10.40 2.37
N TYR A 112 2.04 -10.28 1.85
CA TYR A 112 0.84 -10.14 2.68
C TYR A 112 0.55 -11.41 3.47
N PHE A 113 0.73 -12.59 2.88
CA PHE A 113 0.55 -13.86 3.60
C PHE A 113 1.53 -13.95 4.78
N LYS A 114 2.78 -13.56 4.58
CA LYS A 114 3.78 -13.53 5.67
C LYS A 114 3.41 -12.57 6.79
N ASN A 115 2.64 -11.55 6.48
CA ASN A 115 2.18 -10.57 7.46
C ASN A 115 0.80 -10.93 8.07
N GLY A 116 0.33 -12.14 7.84
CA GLY A 116 -0.86 -12.66 8.49
C GLY A 116 -2.17 -12.46 7.76
N PHE A 117 -2.11 -11.94 6.53
CA PHE A 117 -3.31 -11.79 5.71
C PHE A 117 -3.77 -13.13 5.15
N LYS A 118 -5.07 -13.28 4.98
CA LYS A 118 -5.70 -14.48 4.41
C LYS A 118 -6.58 -14.11 3.22
N LYS A 119 -6.66 -15.02 2.25
CA LYS A 119 -7.54 -14.86 1.11
C LYS A 119 -9.00 -14.93 1.56
N THR A 120 -9.81 -13.97 1.11
CA THR A 120 -11.25 -13.97 1.34
C THR A 120 -12.08 -14.07 0.07
N GLY A 121 -11.50 -13.79 -1.08
CA GLY A 121 -12.23 -13.87 -2.34
C GLY A 121 -11.41 -13.39 -3.52
N ILE A 122 -12.08 -13.35 -4.66
CA ILE A 122 -11.51 -12.85 -5.92
C ILE A 122 -12.49 -11.84 -6.50
N ARG A 123 -11.97 -10.70 -6.94
CA ARG A 123 -12.71 -9.72 -7.71
C ARG A 123 -12.34 -9.88 -9.17
N LYS A 124 -13.27 -10.38 -9.98
CA LYS A 124 -13.03 -10.70 -11.38
C LYS A 124 -12.75 -9.45 -12.21
N ALA A 125 -11.77 -9.55 -13.12
CA ALA A 125 -11.47 -8.56 -14.16
C ALA A 125 -11.31 -7.14 -13.62
N TYR A 126 -10.74 -6.98 -12.42
CA TYR A 126 -10.63 -5.69 -11.73
C TYR A 126 -9.57 -4.77 -12.36
N TYR A 127 -8.40 -5.32 -12.65
CA TYR A 127 -7.31 -4.55 -13.24
C TYR A 127 -7.33 -4.63 -14.76
N LYS A 128 -7.00 -3.53 -15.42
CA LYS A 128 -6.84 -3.49 -16.88
C LYS A 128 -5.39 -3.19 -17.20
N VAL A 129 -4.70 -4.15 -17.80
CA VAL A 129 -3.29 -4.04 -18.16
C VAL A 129 -3.13 -4.45 -19.62
N ASN A 130 -2.63 -3.55 -20.47
CA ASN A 130 -2.40 -3.83 -21.90
C ASN A 130 -3.58 -4.51 -22.59
N LYS A 131 -4.79 -3.96 -22.42
CA LYS A 131 -6.04 -4.49 -22.97
C LYS A 131 -6.50 -5.82 -22.36
N GLN A 132 -5.79 -6.36 -21.39
CA GLN A 132 -6.21 -7.55 -20.66
C GLN A 132 -6.84 -7.18 -19.33
N ARG A 133 -7.80 -8.00 -18.89
CA ARG A 133 -8.42 -7.88 -17.58
C ARG A 133 -7.84 -8.91 -16.65
N ILE A 134 -7.40 -8.47 -15.49
CA ILE A 134 -6.74 -9.32 -14.50
C ILE A 134 -7.54 -9.30 -13.21
N ASP A 135 -7.75 -10.46 -12.62
CA ASP A 135 -8.47 -10.57 -11.36
C ASP A 135 -7.67 -10.00 -10.20
N ALA A 136 -8.39 -9.51 -9.20
CA ALA A 136 -7.81 -9.09 -7.92
C ALA A 136 -8.08 -10.15 -6.87
N LEU A 137 -7.07 -10.47 -6.09
CA LEU A 137 -7.18 -11.30 -4.91
C LEU A 137 -7.55 -10.40 -3.73
N ARG A 138 -8.59 -10.77 -3.00
CA ARG A 138 -8.99 -10.05 -1.78
C ARG A 138 -8.33 -10.68 -0.57
N LEU A 139 -7.64 -9.89 0.21
CA LEU A 139 -6.91 -10.31 1.40
C LEU A 139 -7.40 -9.56 2.63
N LEU A 140 -7.42 -10.26 3.76
CA LEU A 140 -7.91 -9.72 5.02
C LEU A 140 -6.99 -10.15 6.16
N PHE A 141 -6.72 -9.19 7.05
CA PHE A 141 -6.15 -9.42 8.37
C PHE A 141 -7.17 -9.00 9.42
N GLU A 142 -7.52 -9.90 10.33
CA GLU A 142 -8.39 -9.62 11.47
C GLU A 142 -7.68 -9.86 12.78
N PHE A 143 -7.96 -9.01 13.75
CA PHE A 143 -7.48 -9.19 15.12
C PHE A 143 -8.33 -10.15 15.91
#